data_634487bcd6fae345754e0bfbc2e7aa93
#
_entry.id   634487bcd6fae345754e0bfbc2e7aa93
#
_cell.length_a   1.000
_cell.length_b   1.000
_cell.length_c   1.000
_cell.angle_alpha   90.00
_cell.angle_beta   90.00
_cell.angle_gamma   90.00
#
_symmetry.space_group_name_H-M   'P 1'
#
loop_
_entity.id
_entity.type
_entity.pdbx_description
1 polymer ?
#
loop_
_entity_poly.entity_id
_entity_poly.type
_entity_poly.pdbx_seq_one_letter_code
_entity_poly.pdbx_strand_id
1 'polypeptide(L)'
;MKILKQLSKIIFKLTLILFFFTCSFANEPIDIWKIEKKDIINKENSTSNINASNNLNTNTTLSVQSSSEIVINKEIESSTIKLAGLYDPAQNGLKIDMWSNSDGELIKSILNKNLNRNLSEFSKKILDIALLTNSYIPTNNITEEEFLEFKFNHLINKKDFELIKEFLINNSEVSNKNKLIKFYSEYFLSNSEVKKACEIFNISGAITDKYLNNFKIYCLILEDKKEQAQLLFDLSKELDEIDTFFENKFNILMGYASKDEIISDENILYFHLSHKTNNDFNYEPKMDSPRYIWSYLSSSNILKNANSFDIENPEDLRLLERATHENVFDEREL
;
A
#
# COMPACT_ATOMS: atom_id res chain seq x y z
N MET A 1 -42.65 -30.44 30.73
CA MET A 1 -41.81 -30.12 29.54
C MET A 1 -42.45 -29.16 28.54
N LYS A 2 -43.76 -29.14 28.32
CA LYS A 2 -44.41 -28.18 27.37
C LYS A 2 -44.41 -26.72 27.87
N ILE A 3 -44.54 -26.46 29.17
CA ILE A 3 -44.60 -25.12 29.77
C ILE A 3 -43.24 -24.39 29.65
N LEU A 4 -42.13 -25.11 29.84
CA LEU A 4 -40.77 -24.52 29.71
C LEU A 4 -40.46 -24.08 28.26
N LYS A 5 -40.96 -24.81 27.25
CA LYS A 5 -40.80 -24.43 25.83
C LYS A 5 -41.63 -23.21 25.42
N GLN A 6 -42.79 -23.00 26.08
CA GLN A 6 -43.60 -21.80 25.87
C GLN A 6 -42.97 -20.57 26.53
N LEU A 7 -42.42 -20.71 27.75
CA LEU A 7 -41.73 -19.61 28.44
C LEU A 7 -40.48 -19.13 27.66
N SER A 8 -39.69 -20.06 27.13
CA SER A 8 -38.55 -19.76 26.29
C SER A 8 -38.91 -18.97 25.03
N LYS A 9 -40.03 -19.31 24.37
CA LYS A 9 -40.49 -18.55 23.17
C LYS A 9 -41.00 -17.15 23.50
N ILE A 10 -41.58 -16.96 24.69
CA ILE A 10 -42.07 -15.64 25.15
C ILE A 10 -40.87 -14.74 25.50
N ILE A 11 -39.88 -15.29 26.22
CA ILE A 11 -38.65 -14.55 26.58
C ILE A 11 -37.89 -14.15 25.32
N PHE A 12 -37.78 -15.04 24.32
CA PHE A 12 -37.12 -14.75 23.05
C PHE A 12 -37.82 -13.65 22.23
N LYS A 13 -39.17 -13.63 22.24
CA LYS A 13 -39.94 -12.55 21.61
C LYS A 13 -39.79 -11.21 22.34
N LEU A 14 -39.71 -11.24 23.68
CA LEU A 14 -39.54 -10.05 24.50
C LEU A 14 -38.16 -9.42 24.32
N THR A 15 -37.10 -10.23 24.22
CA THR A 15 -35.73 -9.76 23.94
C THR A 15 -35.62 -9.22 22.52
N LEU A 16 -36.30 -9.79 21.54
CA LEU A 16 -36.31 -9.28 20.16
C LEU A 16 -36.97 -7.89 20.06
N ILE A 17 -38.05 -7.66 20.84
CA ILE A 17 -38.73 -6.35 20.86
C ILE A 17 -37.88 -5.29 21.54
N LEU A 18 -37.11 -5.61 22.59
CA LEU A 18 -36.22 -4.71 23.28
C LEU A 18 -35.02 -4.24 22.37
N PHE A 19 -34.63 -5.06 21.40
CA PHE A 19 -33.53 -4.72 20.47
C PHE A 19 -33.92 -3.66 19.42
N PHE A 20 -35.23 -3.45 19.16
CA PHE A 20 -35.69 -2.44 18.20
C PHE A 20 -35.95 -1.06 18.82
N PHE A 21 -35.76 -0.89 20.14
CA PHE A 21 -35.97 0.42 20.80
C PHE A 21 -34.70 1.20 21.10
N THR A 22 -33.55 0.84 20.51
CA THR A 22 -32.40 1.74 20.52
C THR A 22 -32.62 2.84 19.48
N CYS A 23 -33.33 3.90 19.88
CA CYS A 23 -33.41 5.12 19.12
C CYS A 23 -32.00 5.64 18.86
N SER A 24 -31.58 5.62 17.61
CA SER A 24 -30.43 6.38 17.14
C SER A 24 -30.78 7.87 17.26
N PHE A 25 -30.19 8.56 18.21
CA PHE A 25 -30.12 10.01 18.19
C PHE A 25 -29.16 10.38 17.05
N ALA A 26 -29.72 10.65 15.88
CA ALA A 26 -28.99 11.31 14.83
C ALA A 26 -28.78 12.77 15.25
N ASN A 27 -27.56 13.16 15.49
CA ASN A 27 -27.22 14.58 15.63
C ASN A 27 -27.52 15.26 14.30
N GLU A 28 -28.18 16.42 14.37
CA GLU A 28 -28.45 17.25 13.19
C GLU A 28 -27.15 17.57 12.46
N PRO A 29 -27.13 17.57 11.11
CA PRO A 29 -25.94 17.92 10.35
C PRO A 29 -25.51 19.35 10.66
N ILE A 30 -24.28 19.52 11.11
CA ILE A 30 -23.68 20.83 11.36
C ILE A 30 -23.44 21.49 10.00
N ASP A 31 -24.11 22.62 9.77
CA ASP A 31 -23.87 23.45 8.59
C ASP A 31 -22.54 24.20 8.75
N ILE A 32 -21.48 23.67 8.12
CA ILE A 32 -20.12 24.21 8.17
C ILE A 32 -19.96 25.57 7.46
N TRP A 33 -21.02 26.08 6.81
CA TRP A 33 -21.01 27.37 6.10
C TRP A 33 -21.61 28.50 6.92
N LYS A 34 -22.18 28.25 8.10
CA LYS A 34 -22.62 29.31 9.02
C LYS A 34 -21.47 29.78 9.92
N ILE A 35 -20.81 30.84 9.48
CA ILE A 35 -19.83 31.57 10.32
C ILE A 35 -20.65 32.47 11.26
N GLU A 36 -20.87 32.04 12.50
CA GLU A 36 -21.35 32.91 13.56
C GLU A 36 -20.25 33.87 13.98
N LYS A 37 -20.45 35.15 13.73
CA LYS A 37 -19.64 36.23 14.32
C LYS A 37 -19.89 36.24 15.81
N LYS A 38 -18.94 35.76 16.61
CA LYS A 38 -18.92 35.98 18.05
C LYS A 38 -18.41 37.38 18.34
N ASP A 39 -19.26 38.20 18.89
CA ASP A 39 -18.95 39.54 19.44
C ASP A 39 -17.86 39.41 20.53
N ILE A 40 -16.80 40.16 20.33
CA ILE A 40 -15.75 40.34 21.35
C ILE A 40 -16.24 41.38 22.34
N ILE A 41 -16.65 40.96 23.53
CA ILE A 41 -16.91 41.81 24.65
C ILE A 41 -15.60 42.25 25.25
N ASN A 42 -15.31 43.55 25.18
CA ASN A 42 -14.26 44.26 25.86
C ASN A 42 -14.35 44.09 27.37
N LYS A 43 -13.23 43.86 28.02
CA LYS A 43 -13.03 44.17 29.42
C LYS A 43 -11.80 45.05 29.54
N GLU A 44 -12.10 46.34 29.81
CA GLU A 44 -11.16 47.36 30.24
C GLU A 44 -10.55 47.02 31.61
N ASN A 45 -9.29 47.40 31.81
CA ASN A 45 -8.88 48.32 32.89
C ASN A 45 -7.38 48.65 32.77
N SER A 46 -7.16 49.92 32.54
CA SER A 46 -6.49 50.98 33.32
C SER A 46 -4.95 50.87 33.42
N THR A 47 -4.17 51.83 33.20
CA THR A 47 -4.00 53.25 33.35
C THR A 47 -2.55 53.55 32.95
N SER A 48 -2.18 54.54 32.24
CA SER A 48 -1.86 55.91 32.57
C SER A 48 -1.14 56.66 31.46
N ASN A 49 -1.65 57.83 31.13
CA ASN A 49 -1.06 59.12 30.80
C ASN A 49 0.35 59.22 30.21
N ILE A 50 0.53 60.01 29.16
CA ILE A 50 0.76 61.49 29.20
C ILE A 50 0.91 62.04 27.77
N ASN A 51 0.10 63.09 27.44
CA ASN A 51 0.30 64.32 26.67
C ASN A 51 1.34 64.36 25.51
N ALA A 52 1.18 65.05 24.50
CA ALA A 52 0.36 66.16 24.02
C ALA A 52 0.79 66.56 22.61
N SER A 53 -0.11 67.04 21.84
CA SER A 53 -0.16 68.36 21.19
C SER A 53 0.10 68.45 19.69
N ASN A 54 -0.99 68.82 19.02
CA ASN A 54 -1.12 69.84 17.97
C ASN A 54 -0.43 69.67 16.61
N ASN A 55 -1.14 69.72 15.57
CA ASN A 55 -1.84 70.69 14.75
C ASN A 55 -1.82 70.38 13.25
N LEU A 56 -2.97 70.47 12.70
CA LEU A 56 -3.47 71.23 11.55
C LEU A 56 -2.99 70.94 10.13
N ASN A 57 -4.00 70.60 9.33
CA ASN A 57 -4.33 71.05 7.95
C ASN A 57 -3.35 70.66 6.81
N THR A 58 -3.78 70.12 5.78
CA THR A 58 -4.65 70.55 4.65
C THR A 58 -4.56 69.56 3.50
N ASN A 59 -5.67 69.26 2.95
CA ASN A 59 -5.97 68.92 1.55
C ASN A 59 -4.86 68.48 0.59
N THR A 60 -4.94 67.35 -0.05
CA THR A 60 -5.36 67.27 -1.46
C THR A 60 -4.95 65.96 -2.13
N THR A 61 -5.87 65.44 -2.92
CA THR A 61 -5.68 64.58 -4.09
C THR A 61 -5.30 63.11 -3.93
N LEU A 62 -6.29 62.35 -4.32
CA LEU A 62 -6.25 60.99 -4.82
C LEU A 62 -5.09 60.73 -5.75
N SER A 63 -4.28 59.76 -5.39
CA SER A 63 -3.67 58.90 -6.40
C SER A 63 -3.71 57.46 -5.86
N VAL A 64 -4.59 56.69 -6.45
CA VAL A 64 -4.65 55.24 -6.28
C VAL A 64 -3.38 54.67 -6.95
N GLN A 65 -2.47 54.21 -6.14
CA GLN A 65 -1.49 53.25 -6.57
C GLN A 65 -1.57 52.06 -5.63
N SER A 66 -2.42 51.10 -6.03
CA SER A 66 -2.44 49.79 -5.48
C SER A 66 -1.27 49.00 -6.11
N SER A 67 -0.22 48.83 -5.38
CA SER A 67 0.65 47.68 -5.53
C SER A 67 0.78 47.03 -4.15
N SER A 68 -0.25 46.32 -3.76
CA SER A 68 -0.07 45.28 -2.77
C SER A 68 0.72 44.17 -3.43
N GLU A 69 2.05 44.20 -3.29
CA GLU A 69 2.83 42.99 -3.42
C GLU A 69 2.21 41.95 -2.49
N ILE A 70 1.52 40.98 -3.07
CA ILE A 70 1.19 39.75 -2.38
C ILE A 70 2.55 39.09 -2.13
N VAL A 71 3.11 39.32 -0.95
CA VAL A 71 4.16 38.47 -0.43
C VAL A 71 3.51 37.10 -0.27
N ILE A 72 3.68 36.28 -1.29
CA ILE A 72 3.43 34.84 -1.17
C ILE A 72 4.41 34.40 -0.09
N ASN A 73 3.90 34.25 1.14
CA ASN A 73 4.60 33.51 2.15
C ASN A 73 4.89 32.15 1.52
N LYS A 74 6.16 31.91 1.19
CA LYS A 74 6.64 30.57 1.00
C LYS A 74 6.11 29.80 2.19
N GLU A 75 5.19 28.87 1.96
CA GLU A 75 4.82 27.90 2.97
C GLU A 75 6.16 27.38 3.49
N ILE A 76 6.38 27.59 4.77
CA ILE A 76 7.43 26.90 5.48
C ILE A 76 6.97 25.46 5.35
N GLU A 77 7.59 24.70 4.42
CA GLU A 77 7.51 23.27 4.44
C GLU A 77 7.91 22.87 5.85
N SER A 78 6.92 22.62 6.68
CA SER A 78 7.16 21.98 7.96
C SER A 78 7.77 20.65 7.57
N SER A 79 9.07 20.50 7.72
CA SER A 79 9.73 19.23 7.62
C SER A 79 9.11 18.36 8.70
N THR A 80 8.03 17.66 8.34
CA THR A 80 7.40 16.69 9.22
C THR A 80 8.47 15.65 9.48
N ILE A 81 8.96 15.63 10.71
CA ILE A 81 9.95 14.64 11.12
C ILE A 81 9.28 13.28 10.94
N LYS A 82 9.74 12.55 9.94
CA LYS A 82 9.13 11.28 9.57
C LYS A 82 9.70 10.17 10.44
N LEU A 83 8.79 9.38 10.98
CA LEU A 83 9.07 8.17 11.73
C LEU A 83 8.75 6.98 10.86
N ALA A 84 9.57 5.94 10.89
CA ALA A 84 9.29 4.69 10.19
C ALA A 84 9.85 3.49 10.96
N GLY A 85 8.98 2.55 11.29
CA GLY A 85 9.35 1.32 11.98
C GLY A 85 8.15 0.59 12.57
N LEU A 86 8.43 -0.47 13.32
CA LEU A 86 7.45 -1.32 13.97
C LEU A 86 7.64 -1.36 15.49
N TYR A 87 8.90 -1.55 15.92
CA TYR A 87 9.18 -1.81 17.31
C TYR A 87 9.30 -0.52 18.11
N ASP A 88 8.75 -0.51 19.32
CA ASP A 88 8.95 0.57 20.28
C ASP A 88 10.44 0.62 20.68
N PRO A 89 11.12 1.77 20.48
CA PRO A 89 12.53 1.90 20.82
C PRO A 89 12.79 1.63 22.31
N ALA A 90 11.93 2.10 23.23
CA ALA A 90 12.12 1.94 24.65
C ALA A 90 12.13 0.46 25.10
N GLN A 91 11.31 -0.39 24.49
CA GLN A 91 11.27 -1.82 24.80
C GLN A 91 12.57 -2.56 24.41
N ASN A 92 13.34 -1.99 23.49
CA ASN A 92 14.59 -2.55 23.01
C ASN A 92 15.83 -1.82 23.56
N GLY A 93 15.65 -0.93 24.54
CA GLY A 93 16.75 -0.13 25.09
C GLY A 93 17.36 0.86 24.10
N LEU A 94 16.60 1.24 23.05
CA LEU A 94 16.99 2.18 22.01
C LEU A 94 16.31 3.53 22.22
N LYS A 95 16.76 4.54 21.47
CA LYS A 95 16.13 5.86 21.45
C LYS A 95 15.46 6.09 20.10
N ILE A 96 14.43 6.92 20.09
CA ILE A 96 13.71 7.30 18.88
C ILE A 96 14.60 8.05 17.87
N ASP A 97 15.62 8.74 18.35
CA ASP A 97 16.59 9.51 17.58
C ASP A 97 17.87 8.73 17.22
N MET A 98 17.88 7.40 17.39
CA MET A 98 19.06 6.54 17.26
C MET A 98 19.80 6.69 15.92
N TRP A 99 19.11 7.06 14.85
CA TRP A 99 19.70 7.25 13.53
C TRP A 99 19.93 8.72 13.16
N SER A 100 19.35 9.69 13.88
CA SER A 100 19.26 11.10 13.46
C SER A 100 20.62 11.76 13.19
N ASN A 101 21.63 11.42 14.00
CA ASN A 101 22.98 11.98 13.88
C ASN A 101 23.97 11.04 13.15
N SER A 102 23.47 9.93 12.58
CA SER A 102 24.32 8.97 11.91
C SER A 102 24.70 9.44 10.51
N ASP A 103 25.93 9.20 10.10
CA ASP A 103 26.36 9.45 8.73
C ASP A 103 25.83 8.41 7.77
N GLY A 104 25.13 8.84 6.72
CA GLY A 104 24.45 7.98 5.76
C GLY A 104 25.41 7.10 4.94
N GLU A 105 26.61 7.58 4.60
CA GLU A 105 27.59 6.75 3.88
C GLU A 105 28.07 5.59 4.76
N LEU A 106 28.24 5.84 6.05
CA LEU A 106 28.58 4.78 7.01
C LEU A 106 27.43 3.78 7.15
N ILE A 107 26.17 4.26 7.26
CA ILE A 107 24.97 3.41 7.31
C ILE A 107 24.92 2.52 6.06
N LYS A 108 25.00 3.11 4.85
CA LYS A 108 25.00 2.38 3.56
C LYS A 108 26.07 1.29 3.54
N SER A 109 27.30 1.65 3.93
CA SER A 109 28.43 0.71 3.95
C SER A 109 28.17 -0.49 4.89
N ILE A 110 27.69 -0.22 6.11
CA ILE A 110 27.45 -1.26 7.12
C ILE A 110 26.26 -2.14 6.70
N LEU A 111 25.14 -1.54 6.27
CA LEU A 111 23.93 -2.29 5.92
C LEU A 111 24.14 -3.13 4.67
N ASN A 112 24.75 -2.59 3.60
CA ASN A 112 25.06 -3.34 2.39
C ASN A 112 25.97 -4.56 2.68
N LYS A 113 26.94 -4.38 3.59
CA LYS A 113 27.83 -5.46 3.97
C LYS A 113 27.13 -6.56 4.77
N ASN A 114 26.18 -6.20 5.65
CA ASN A 114 25.54 -7.14 6.56
C ASN A 114 24.30 -7.81 5.95
N LEU A 115 23.50 -7.09 5.16
CA LEU A 115 22.30 -7.65 4.50
C LEU A 115 22.66 -8.74 3.47
N ASN A 116 23.86 -8.68 2.89
CA ASN A 116 24.34 -9.67 1.92
C ASN A 116 25.14 -10.80 2.54
N ARG A 117 25.24 -10.89 3.88
CA ARG A 117 25.96 -11.96 4.57
C ARG A 117 25.02 -12.97 5.20
N ASN A 118 25.49 -14.21 5.26
CA ASN A 118 24.82 -15.22 6.08
C ASN A 118 25.15 -14.96 7.56
N LEU A 119 24.32 -14.20 8.22
CA LEU A 119 24.44 -13.84 9.64
C LEU A 119 23.93 -14.98 10.52
N SER A 120 24.49 -15.10 11.74
CA SER A 120 23.92 -15.98 12.76
C SER A 120 22.51 -15.53 13.14
N GLU A 121 21.67 -16.40 13.66
CA GLU A 121 20.29 -16.09 14.07
C GLU A 121 20.26 -14.95 15.10
N PHE A 122 21.22 -14.90 16.01
CA PHE A 122 21.32 -13.80 16.97
C PHE A 122 21.63 -12.45 16.28
N SER A 123 22.57 -12.46 15.34
CA SER A 123 22.92 -11.25 14.57
C SER A 123 21.77 -10.77 13.67
N LYS A 124 21.01 -11.71 13.07
CA LYS A 124 19.79 -11.38 12.32
C LYS A 124 18.77 -10.68 13.21
N LYS A 125 18.56 -11.19 14.44
CA LYS A 125 17.64 -10.57 15.40
C LYS A 125 18.07 -9.17 15.82
N ILE A 126 19.36 -8.92 16.02
CA ILE A 126 19.87 -7.57 16.31
C ILE A 126 19.63 -6.65 15.12
N LEU A 127 19.89 -7.12 13.90
CA LEU A 127 19.64 -6.34 12.68
C LEU A 127 18.15 -6.03 12.49
N ASP A 128 17.28 -7.00 12.76
CA ASP A 128 15.82 -6.83 12.79
C ASP A 128 15.44 -5.67 13.72
N ILE A 129 15.88 -5.74 14.96
CA ILE A 129 15.58 -4.70 15.96
C ILE A 129 16.12 -3.35 15.51
N ALA A 130 17.37 -3.29 15.06
CA ALA A 130 17.99 -2.04 14.65
C ALA A 130 17.27 -1.38 13.46
N LEU A 131 16.90 -2.16 12.43
CA LEU A 131 16.24 -1.64 11.22
C LEU A 131 14.76 -1.37 11.42
N LEU A 132 14.05 -2.22 12.16
CA LEU A 132 12.60 -2.14 12.27
C LEU A 132 12.12 -1.38 13.51
N THR A 133 13.02 -0.88 14.36
CA THR A 133 12.64 0.04 15.44
C THR A 133 12.11 1.34 14.85
N ASN A 134 10.99 1.81 15.43
CA ASN A 134 10.38 3.09 15.06
C ASN A 134 11.29 4.23 15.47
N SER A 135 11.82 4.95 14.51
CA SER A 135 12.86 5.96 14.72
C SER A 135 12.80 7.04 13.65
N TYR A 136 13.37 8.19 13.98
CA TYR A 136 13.60 9.24 12.99
C TYR A 136 14.55 8.75 11.91
N ILE A 137 14.26 9.15 10.70
CA ILE A 137 15.09 8.84 9.53
C ILE A 137 16.34 9.73 9.57
N PRO A 138 17.54 9.18 9.31
CA PRO A 138 18.76 9.98 9.24
C PRO A 138 18.69 10.96 8.07
N THR A 139 19.32 12.13 8.23
CA THR A 139 19.29 13.19 7.22
C THR A 139 20.68 13.53 6.64
N ASN A 140 21.75 13.00 7.25
CA ASN A 140 23.12 13.30 6.82
C ASN A 140 23.59 12.29 5.78
N ASN A 141 23.91 12.76 4.57
CA ASN A 141 24.47 11.94 3.46
C ASN A 141 23.64 10.72 3.05
N ILE A 142 22.31 10.77 3.30
CA ILE A 142 21.36 9.73 2.90
C ILE A 142 19.98 10.36 2.73
N THR A 143 19.23 9.92 1.73
CA THR A 143 17.83 10.34 1.58
C THR A 143 16.89 9.46 2.37
N GLU A 144 15.65 9.92 2.55
CA GLU A 144 14.59 9.12 3.16
C GLU A 144 14.36 7.82 2.38
N GLU A 145 14.27 7.94 1.06
CA GLU A 145 14.03 6.80 0.17
C GLU A 145 15.15 5.76 0.26
N GLU A 146 16.40 6.19 0.28
CA GLU A 146 17.56 5.29 0.43
C GLU A 146 17.52 4.53 1.76
N PHE A 147 17.18 5.22 2.85
CA PHE A 147 17.10 4.56 4.16
C PHE A 147 15.92 3.61 4.26
N LEU A 148 14.74 3.99 3.76
CA LEU A 148 13.56 3.12 3.70
C LEU A 148 13.81 1.89 2.82
N GLU A 149 14.59 2.05 1.75
CA GLU A 149 14.98 0.93 0.87
C GLU A 149 15.68 -0.19 1.63
N PHE A 150 16.54 0.12 2.61
CA PHE A 150 17.15 -0.90 3.47
C PHE A 150 16.11 -1.64 4.31
N LYS A 151 15.13 -0.92 4.90
CA LYS A 151 14.04 -1.53 5.67
C LYS A 151 13.18 -2.42 4.77
N PHE A 152 12.84 -1.97 3.58
CA PHE A 152 12.03 -2.74 2.62
C PHE A 152 12.76 -3.99 2.13
N ASN A 153 14.03 -3.86 1.73
CA ASN A 153 14.84 -5.00 1.32
C ASN A 153 14.97 -6.03 2.44
N HIS A 154 15.12 -5.58 3.68
CA HIS A 154 15.18 -6.46 4.83
C HIS A 154 13.87 -7.24 5.02
N LEU A 155 12.72 -6.57 4.98
CA LEU A 155 11.40 -7.19 5.07
C LEU A 155 11.15 -8.18 3.92
N ILE A 156 11.52 -7.82 2.69
CA ILE A 156 11.40 -8.67 1.50
C ILE A 156 12.27 -9.93 1.64
N ASN A 157 13.54 -9.77 2.04
CA ASN A 157 14.45 -10.89 2.21
C ASN A 157 14.02 -11.86 3.32
N LYS A 158 13.38 -11.33 4.35
CA LYS A 158 12.83 -12.11 5.44
C LYS A 158 11.61 -12.95 5.02
N LYS A 159 10.88 -12.51 4.01
CA LYS A 159 9.62 -13.13 3.53
C LYS A 159 8.59 -13.32 4.63
N ASP A 160 8.58 -12.42 5.61
CA ASP A 160 7.59 -12.39 6.68
C ASP A 160 6.42 -11.49 6.27
N PHE A 161 5.41 -12.09 5.65
CA PHE A 161 4.30 -11.35 5.05
C PHE A 161 3.39 -10.67 6.08
N GLU A 162 3.27 -11.23 7.27
CA GLU A 162 2.52 -10.58 8.35
C GLU A 162 3.25 -9.33 8.83
N LEU A 163 4.57 -9.39 8.95
CA LEU A 163 5.39 -8.24 9.32
C LEU A 163 5.34 -7.13 8.25
N ILE A 164 5.26 -7.50 6.96
CA ILE A 164 5.06 -6.55 5.87
C ILE A 164 3.71 -5.83 6.00
N LYS A 165 2.63 -6.56 6.28
CA LYS A 165 1.31 -5.97 6.50
C LYS A 165 1.32 -5.02 7.70
N GLU A 166 1.88 -5.46 8.82
CA GLU A 166 2.01 -4.65 10.02
C GLU A 166 2.81 -3.36 9.77
N PHE A 167 3.91 -3.48 9.00
CA PHE A 167 4.69 -2.30 8.62
C PHE A 167 3.88 -1.31 7.80
N LEU A 168 3.12 -1.75 6.81
CA LEU A 168 2.30 -0.89 5.97
C LEU A 168 1.14 -0.23 6.73
N ILE A 169 0.54 -0.94 7.69
CA ILE A 169 -0.52 -0.39 8.56
C ILE A 169 0.04 0.73 9.43
N ASN A 170 1.19 0.49 10.08
CA ASN A 170 1.77 1.43 11.03
C ASN A 170 2.49 2.62 10.36
N ASN A 171 2.82 2.49 9.07
CA ASN A 171 3.59 3.46 8.30
C ASN A 171 2.91 3.79 6.96
N SER A 172 1.62 4.15 7.00
CA SER A 172 0.80 4.39 5.79
C SER A 172 1.32 5.52 4.90
N GLU A 173 2.05 6.48 5.46
CA GLU A 173 2.53 7.69 4.79
C GLU A 173 4.00 7.62 4.31
N VAL A 174 4.68 6.47 4.50
CA VAL A 174 6.06 6.34 4.03
C VAL A 174 6.16 6.37 2.51
N SER A 175 7.21 7.00 2.01
CA SER A 175 7.53 7.02 0.59
C SER A 175 7.92 5.61 0.08
N ASN A 176 7.73 5.37 -1.22
CA ASN A 176 8.12 4.13 -1.91
C ASN A 176 7.53 2.81 -1.34
N LYS A 177 6.46 2.89 -0.53
CA LYS A 177 5.75 1.70 0.01
C LYS A 177 5.26 0.75 -1.09
N ASN A 178 5.08 1.25 -2.31
CA ASN A 178 4.67 0.47 -3.49
C ASN A 178 5.58 -0.76 -3.72
N LYS A 179 6.85 -0.69 -3.33
CA LYS A 179 7.78 -1.83 -3.41
C LYS A 179 7.33 -3.02 -2.55
N LEU A 180 6.91 -2.78 -1.31
CA LEU A 180 6.39 -3.83 -0.42
C LEU A 180 5.05 -4.37 -0.91
N ILE A 181 4.16 -3.49 -1.36
CA ILE A 181 2.84 -3.86 -1.90
C ILE A 181 3.04 -4.75 -3.13
N LYS A 182 3.92 -4.35 -4.05
CA LYS A 182 4.24 -5.11 -5.26
C LYS A 182 4.80 -6.49 -4.92
N PHE A 183 5.81 -6.55 -4.06
CA PHE A 183 6.40 -7.83 -3.63
C PHE A 183 5.35 -8.76 -3.01
N TYR A 184 4.52 -8.24 -2.11
CA TYR A 184 3.46 -9.02 -1.46
C TYR A 184 2.45 -9.57 -2.47
N SER A 185 1.87 -8.70 -3.30
CA SER A 185 0.84 -9.07 -4.26
C SER A 185 1.35 -10.03 -5.33
N GLU A 186 2.55 -9.78 -5.88
CA GLU A 186 3.17 -10.64 -6.90
C GLU A 186 3.55 -12.02 -6.35
N TYR A 187 4.05 -12.08 -5.12
CA TYR A 187 4.38 -13.36 -4.49
C TYR A 187 3.15 -14.26 -4.36
N PHE A 188 2.07 -13.74 -3.77
CA PHE A 188 0.86 -14.54 -3.59
C PHE A 188 0.17 -14.84 -4.92
N LEU A 189 0.17 -13.91 -5.88
CA LEU A 189 -0.40 -14.17 -7.20
C LEU A 189 0.39 -15.25 -7.96
N SER A 190 1.72 -15.24 -7.89
CA SER A 190 2.56 -16.27 -8.51
C SER A 190 2.36 -17.66 -7.89
N ASN A 191 1.87 -17.74 -6.66
CA ASN A 191 1.47 -18.98 -6.01
C ASN A 191 -0.04 -19.28 -6.13
N SER A 192 -0.74 -18.61 -7.04
CA SER A 192 -2.19 -18.75 -7.28
C SER A 192 -3.08 -18.43 -6.07
N GLU A 193 -2.52 -17.80 -5.03
CA GLU A 193 -3.23 -17.37 -3.83
C GLU A 193 -3.85 -15.96 -4.01
N VAL A 194 -4.73 -15.84 -5.02
CA VAL A 194 -5.26 -14.55 -5.49
C VAL A 194 -5.92 -13.73 -4.38
N LYS A 195 -6.66 -14.38 -3.48
CA LYS A 195 -7.33 -13.69 -2.37
C LYS A 195 -6.32 -13.03 -1.43
N LYS A 196 -5.24 -13.75 -1.08
CA LYS A 196 -4.15 -13.19 -0.27
C LYS A 196 -3.43 -12.07 -1.00
N ALA A 197 -3.18 -12.23 -2.31
CA ALA A 197 -2.59 -11.16 -3.11
C ALA A 197 -3.39 -9.85 -3.03
N CYS A 198 -4.72 -9.93 -2.92
CA CYS A 198 -5.60 -8.78 -2.84
C CYS A 198 -5.70 -8.15 -1.43
N GLU A 199 -5.43 -8.88 -0.35
CA GLU A 199 -5.53 -8.36 1.03
C GLU A 199 -4.74 -7.07 1.26
N ILE A 200 -3.57 -6.97 0.64
CA ILE A 200 -2.66 -5.83 0.83
C ILE A 200 -3.27 -4.50 0.38
N PHE A 201 -4.16 -4.51 -0.62
CA PHE A 201 -4.79 -3.31 -1.16
C PHE A 201 -5.82 -2.70 -0.21
N ASN A 202 -6.34 -3.47 0.75
CA ASN A 202 -7.29 -2.98 1.75
C ASN A 202 -6.59 -2.17 2.87
N ILE A 203 -5.28 -2.33 3.04
CA ILE A 203 -4.50 -1.70 4.11
C ILE A 203 -3.46 -0.69 3.60
N SER A 204 -3.17 -0.67 2.32
CA SER A 204 -2.06 0.11 1.76
C SER A 204 -2.35 1.60 1.56
N GLY A 205 -3.61 2.04 1.73
CA GLY A 205 -4.02 3.43 1.51
C GLY A 205 -3.95 3.85 0.03
N ALA A 206 -3.56 5.09 -0.22
CA ALA A 206 -3.40 5.60 -1.58
C ALA A 206 -2.22 4.94 -2.30
N ILE A 207 -2.43 4.59 -3.55
CA ILE A 207 -1.45 3.98 -4.45
C ILE A 207 -1.29 4.90 -5.65
N THR A 208 -0.05 5.21 -6.01
CA THR A 208 0.30 6.08 -7.14
C THR A 208 0.96 5.32 -8.29
N ASP A 209 1.17 4.02 -8.13
CA ASP A 209 1.80 3.16 -9.12
C ASP A 209 0.75 2.60 -10.07
N LYS A 210 0.93 2.80 -11.37
CA LYS A 210 0.03 2.35 -12.45
C LYS A 210 -0.25 0.85 -12.39
N TYR A 211 0.79 0.04 -12.24
CA TYR A 211 0.66 -1.42 -12.19
C TYR A 211 -0.14 -1.88 -10.97
N LEU A 212 0.14 -1.29 -9.81
CA LEU A 212 -0.57 -1.61 -8.58
C LEU A 212 -2.02 -1.10 -8.60
N ASN A 213 -2.31 0.02 -9.28
CA ASN A 213 -3.68 0.46 -9.52
C ASN A 213 -4.45 -0.54 -10.38
N ASN A 214 -3.85 -1.06 -11.45
CA ASN A 214 -4.44 -2.12 -12.27
C ASN A 214 -4.70 -3.38 -11.43
N PHE A 215 -3.76 -3.74 -10.56
CA PHE A 215 -3.95 -4.88 -9.66
C PHE A 215 -5.10 -4.64 -8.67
N LYS A 216 -5.19 -3.46 -8.09
CA LYS A 216 -6.28 -3.07 -7.18
C LYS A 216 -7.65 -3.11 -7.87
N ILE A 217 -7.74 -2.61 -9.12
CA ILE A 217 -8.96 -2.70 -9.95
C ILE A 217 -9.38 -4.17 -10.10
N TYR A 218 -8.44 -5.03 -10.45
CA TYR A 218 -8.71 -6.47 -10.56
C TYR A 218 -9.21 -7.07 -9.23
N CYS A 219 -8.59 -6.73 -8.11
CA CYS A 219 -9.02 -7.19 -6.80
C CYS A 219 -10.44 -6.72 -6.43
N LEU A 220 -10.80 -5.48 -6.78
CA LEU A 220 -12.15 -4.96 -6.56
C LEU A 220 -13.20 -5.75 -7.36
N ILE A 221 -12.88 -6.16 -8.61
CA ILE A 221 -13.77 -7.02 -9.40
C ILE A 221 -13.96 -8.38 -8.71
N LEU A 222 -12.89 -9.00 -8.20
CA LEU A 222 -12.95 -10.28 -7.49
C LEU A 222 -13.75 -10.24 -6.19
N GLU A 223 -13.77 -9.08 -5.51
CA GLU A 223 -14.53 -8.83 -4.30
C GLU A 223 -15.98 -8.42 -4.59
N ASP A 224 -16.43 -8.49 -5.85
CA ASP A 224 -17.75 -8.07 -6.34
C ASP A 224 -18.08 -6.58 -6.09
N LYS A 225 -17.02 -5.76 -5.98
CA LYS A 225 -17.09 -4.29 -5.84
C LYS A 225 -16.97 -3.60 -7.20
N LYS A 226 -17.83 -4.01 -8.15
CA LYS A 226 -17.73 -3.62 -9.56
C LYS A 226 -17.84 -2.11 -9.79
N GLU A 227 -18.69 -1.41 -9.04
CA GLU A 227 -18.83 0.05 -9.14
C GLU A 227 -17.54 0.78 -8.74
N GLN A 228 -16.86 0.28 -7.69
CA GLN A 228 -15.59 0.86 -7.26
C GLN A 228 -14.48 0.54 -8.25
N ALA A 229 -14.49 -0.66 -8.82
CA ALA A 229 -13.54 -1.04 -9.87
C ALA A 229 -13.71 -0.16 -11.11
N GLN A 230 -14.96 0.09 -11.54
CA GLN A 230 -15.26 0.96 -12.67
C GLN A 230 -14.79 2.40 -12.41
N LEU A 231 -15.11 2.95 -11.23
CA LEU A 231 -14.71 4.32 -10.87
C LEU A 231 -13.18 4.47 -10.89
N LEU A 232 -12.45 3.52 -10.32
CA LEU A 232 -10.99 3.57 -10.30
C LEU A 232 -10.40 3.39 -11.71
N PHE A 233 -11.00 2.51 -12.52
CA PHE A 233 -10.62 2.32 -13.91
C PHE A 233 -10.81 3.60 -14.74
N ASP A 234 -11.97 4.24 -14.64
CA ASP A 234 -12.27 5.47 -15.38
C ASP A 234 -11.30 6.60 -14.98
N LEU A 235 -11.02 6.75 -13.68
CA LEU A 235 -10.06 7.72 -13.19
C LEU A 235 -8.65 7.45 -13.73
N SER A 236 -8.19 6.19 -13.67
CA SER A 236 -6.87 5.81 -14.19
C SER A 236 -6.79 5.97 -15.72
N LYS A 237 -7.90 5.78 -16.41
CA LYS A 237 -7.99 6.00 -17.87
C LYS A 237 -7.90 7.48 -18.23
N GLU A 238 -8.54 8.37 -17.47
CA GLU A 238 -8.41 9.83 -17.65
C GLU A 238 -6.98 10.33 -17.42
N LEU A 239 -6.22 9.65 -16.58
CA LEU A 239 -4.80 9.94 -16.31
C LEU A 239 -3.82 9.28 -17.30
N ASP A 240 -4.33 8.59 -18.34
CA ASP A 240 -3.53 7.84 -19.31
C ASP A 240 -2.66 6.73 -18.67
N GLU A 241 -3.17 6.15 -17.59
CA GLU A 241 -2.51 5.07 -16.85
C GLU A 241 -2.94 3.66 -17.28
N ILE A 242 -4.00 3.54 -18.08
CA ILE A 242 -4.53 2.27 -18.58
C ILE A 242 -3.99 1.98 -19.98
N ASP A 243 -3.36 0.82 -20.15
CA ASP A 243 -2.97 0.35 -21.48
C ASP A 243 -4.08 -0.50 -22.11
N THR A 244 -3.96 -0.72 -23.42
CA THR A 244 -4.96 -1.46 -24.22
C THR A 244 -5.11 -2.91 -23.78
N PHE A 245 -4.06 -3.55 -23.29
CA PHE A 245 -4.14 -4.92 -22.79
C PHE A 245 -5.01 -5.00 -21.54
N PHE A 246 -4.72 -4.18 -20.54
CA PHE A 246 -5.49 -4.16 -19.31
C PHE A 246 -6.94 -3.73 -19.56
N GLU A 247 -7.19 -2.74 -20.41
CA GLU A 247 -8.53 -2.31 -20.80
C GLU A 247 -9.35 -3.46 -21.39
N ASN A 248 -8.77 -4.25 -22.31
CA ASN A 248 -9.46 -5.40 -22.89
C ASN A 248 -9.79 -6.45 -21.82
N LYS A 249 -8.84 -6.77 -20.95
CA LYS A 249 -9.07 -7.74 -19.87
C LYS A 249 -10.10 -7.26 -18.85
N PHE A 250 -10.07 -5.98 -18.48
CA PHE A 250 -11.08 -5.35 -17.65
C PHE A 250 -12.49 -5.49 -18.23
N ASN A 251 -12.66 -5.14 -19.52
CA ASN A 251 -13.95 -5.24 -20.19
C ASN A 251 -14.51 -6.66 -20.20
N ILE A 252 -13.64 -7.67 -20.37
CA ILE A 252 -14.05 -9.07 -20.30
C ILE A 252 -14.49 -9.46 -18.88
N LEU A 253 -13.73 -9.08 -17.86
CA LEU A 253 -14.02 -9.39 -16.46
C LEU A 253 -15.31 -8.70 -15.97
N MET A 254 -15.60 -7.50 -16.49
CA MET A 254 -16.82 -6.76 -16.20
C MET A 254 -18.03 -7.29 -17.00
N GLY A 255 -17.81 -8.15 -18.00
CA GLY A 255 -18.85 -8.69 -18.85
C GLY A 255 -19.26 -7.78 -20.02
N TYR A 256 -18.44 -6.78 -20.34
CA TYR A 256 -18.70 -5.85 -21.45
C TYR A 256 -18.17 -6.34 -22.80
N ALA A 257 -17.23 -7.27 -22.79
CA ALA A 257 -16.62 -7.85 -23.98
C ALA A 257 -16.61 -9.38 -23.91
N SER A 258 -16.49 -10.01 -25.07
CA SER A 258 -16.25 -11.44 -25.20
C SER A 258 -14.80 -11.77 -24.85
N LYS A 259 -14.53 -13.08 -24.69
CA LYS A 259 -13.20 -13.61 -24.37
C LYS A 259 -12.14 -13.23 -25.39
N ASP A 260 -10.90 -13.14 -24.92
CA ASP A 260 -9.74 -12.76 -25.69
C ASP A 260 -8.64 -13.81 -25.54
N GLU A 261 -7.99 -14.15 -26.65
CA GLU A 261 -6.92 -15.15 -26.71
C GLU A 261 -5.52 -14.54 -26.50
N ILE A 262 -5.41 -13.20 -26.35
CA ILE A 262 -4.12 -12.54 -26.20
C ILE A 262 -3.50 -12.90 -24.86
N ILE A 263 -2.28 -13.45 -24.90
CA ILE A 263 -1.47 -13.80 -23.73
C ILE A 263 -0.35 -12.77 -23.59
N SER A 264 -0.15 -12.24 -22.38
CA SER A 264 0.97 -11.40 -22.02
C SER A 264 1.72 -12.00 -20.83
N ASP A 265 3.04 -12.09 -20.92
CA ASP A 265 3.97 -12.51 -19.87
C ASP A 265 4.86 -11.35 -19.36
N GLU A 266 4.46 -10.13 -19.69
CA GLU A 266 5.17 -8.91 -19.26
C GLU A 266 5.29 -8.78 -17.74
N ASN A 267 4.21 -9.14 -17.03
CA ASN A 267 4.16 -9.18 -15.58
C ASN A 267 3.17 -10.24 -15.11
N ILE A 268 3.24 -10.60 -13.81
CA ILE A 268 2.42 -11.69 -13.27
C ILE A 268 0.92 -11.37 -13.29
N LEU A 269 0.51 -10.13 -13.12
CA LEU A 269 -0.89 -9.74 -13.21
C LEU A 269 -1.43 -9.98 -14.63
N TYR A 270 -0.72 -9.51 -15.65
CA TYR A 270 -1.14 -9.68 -17.05
C TYR A 270 -1.15 -11.14 -17.46
N PHE A 271 -0.18 -11.91 -16.99
CA PHE A 271 -0.17 -13.35 -17.21
C PHE A 271 -1.38 -14.04 -16.57
N HIS A 272 -1.68 -13.69 -15.33
CA HIS A 272 -2.86 -14.19 -14.63
C HIS A 272 -4.17 -13.80 -15.33
N LEU A 273 -4.30 -12.53 -15.77
CA LEU A 273 -5.46 -12.06 -16.51
C LEU A 273 -5.62 -12.79 -17.84
N SER A 274 -4.51 -13.07 -18.56
CA SER A 274 -4.52 -13.88 -19.76
C SER A 274 -5.13 -15.26 -19.48
N HIS A 275 -4.68 -15.93 -18.43
CA HIS A 275 -5.22 -17.23 -18.03
C HIS A 275 -6.71 -17.15 -17.66
N LYS A 276 -7.14 -16.12 -16.92
CA LYS A 276 -8.54 -16.00 -16.45
C LYS A 276 -9.53 -15.61 -17.53
N THR A 277 -9.09 -14.94 -18.58
CA THR A 277 -9.95 -14.44 -19.66
C THR A 277 -9.91 -15.30 -20.93
N ASN A 278 -9.04 -16.30 -20.99
CA ASN A 278 -8.90 -17.24 -22.11
C ASN A 278 -9.30 -18.66 -21.67
N ASN A 279 -10.27 -19.27 -22.34
CA ASN A 279 -10.70 -20.64 -22.04
C ASN A 279 -9.72 -21.69 -22.54
N ASP A 280 -9.04 -21.39 -23.63
CA ASP A 280 -8.11 -22.28 -24.30
C ASP A 280 -6.67 -21.85 -24.01
N PHE A 281 -6.45 -21.36 -22.75
CA PHE A 281 -5.15 -20.90 -22.32
C PHE A 281 -4.11 -22.01 -22.43
N ASN A 282 -3.16 -21.81 -23.31
CA ASN A 282 -2.01 -22.67 -23.49
C ASN A 282 -0.75 -21.82 -23.56
N TYR A 283 0.17 -22.02 -22.64
CA TYR A 283 1.43 -21.31 -22.58
C TYR A 283 2.56 -22.27 -22.23
N GLU A 284 3.58 -22.30 -23.07
CA GLU A 284 4.80 -23.06 -22.83
C GLU A 284 5.91 -22.11 -22.37
N PRO A 285 6.39 -22.25 -21.11
CA PRO A 285 7.44 -21.38 -20.60
C PRO A 285 8.74 -21.63 -21.36
N LYS A 286 9.51 -20.55 -21.55
CA LYS A 286 10.84 -20.57 -22.19
C LYS A 286 11.93 -20.58 -21.14
N MET A 287 13.16 -20.85 -21.53
CA MET A 287 14.32 -20.83 -20.64
C MET A 287 14.55 -19.47 -19.96
N ASP A 288 14.19 -18.39 -20.63
CA ASP A 288 14.28 -17.02 -20.14
C ASP A 288 13.00 -16.52 -19.44
N SER A 289 11.96 -17.35 -19.38
CA SER A 289 10.74 -17.00 -18.67
C SER A 289 11.05 -16.70 -17.19
N PRO A 290 10.48 -15.61 -16.64
CA PRO A 290 10.72 -15.22 -15.25
C PRO A 290 10.24 -16.28 -14.27
N ARG A 291 10.90 -16.35 -13.10
CA ARG A 291 10.55 -17.29 -12.04
C ARG A 291 9.08 -17.25 -11.63
N TYR A 292 8.47 -16.07 -11.59
CA TYR A 292 7.06 -15.93 -11.21
C TYR A 292 6.10 -16.63 -12.19
N ILE A 293 6.46 -16.72 -13.48
CA ILE A 293 5.69 -17.46 -14.48
C ILE A 293 5.74 -18.96 -14.19
N TRP A 294 6.94 -19.50 -13.92
CA TRP A 294 7.12 -20.90 -13.56
C TRP A 294 6.32 -21.26 -12.29
N SER A 295 6.44 -20.43 -11.25
CA SER A 295 5.68 -20.62 -10.00
C SER A 295 4.18 -20.61 -10.24
N TYR A 296 3.69 -19.67 -11.08
CA TYR A 296 2.28 -19.56 -11.40
C TYR A 296 1.75 -20.77 -12.17
N LEU A 297 2.46 -21.22 -13.20
CA LEU A 297 2.07 -22.38 -14.01
C LEU A 297 1.98 -23.66 -13.15
N SER A 298 2.95 -23.85 -12.27
CA SER A 298 2.95 -24.96 -11.32
C SER A 298 1.80 -24.87 -10.32
N SER A 299 1.67 -23.75 -9.60
CA SER A 299 0.65 -23.56 -8.56
C SER A 299 -0.78 -23.55 -9.10
N SER A 300 -0.96 -23.23 -10.40
CA SER A 300 -2.24 -23.29 -11.12
C SER A 300 -2.53 -24.64 -11.76
N ASN A 301 -1.64 -25.63 -11.67
CA ASN A 301 -1.72 -26.95 -12.31
C ASN A 301 -1.88 -26.87 -13.84
N ILE A 302 -1.25 -25.91 -14.48
CA ILE A 302 -1.28 -25.73 -15.94
C ILE A 302 0.09 -25.96 -16.59
N LEU A 303 1.09 -26.28 -15.80
CA LEU A 303 2.37 -26.74 -16.30
C LEU A 303 2.26 -28.19 -16.75
N LYS A 304 2.91 -28.54 -17.86
CA LYS A 304 3.05 -29.94 -18.26
C LYS A 304 3.66 -30.75 -17.10
N ASN A 305 3.13 -31.95 -16.85
CA ASN A 305 3.72 -32.86 -15.87
C ASN A 305 5.14 -33.23 -16.27
N ALA A 306 6.01 -33.49 -15.29
CA ALA A 306 7.40 -33.91 -15.55
C ALA A 306 7.47 -35.08 -16.57
N ASN A 307 6.55 -36.03 -16.48
CA ASN A 307 6.46 -37.18 -17.39
C ASN A 307 6.05 -36.83 -18.83
N SER A 308 5.64 -35.60 -19.13
CA SER A 308 5.26 -35.16 -20.47
C SER A 308 6.42 -34.53 -21.25
N PHE A 309 7.57 -34.34 -20.60
CA PHE A 309 8.79 -33.88 -21.26
C PHE A 309 9.51 -35.07 -21.90
N ASP A 310 9.98 -34.89 -23.13
CA ASP A 310 10.81 -35.87 -23.79
C ASP A 310 12.26 -35.71 -23.35
N ILE A 311 12.73 -36.60 -22.49
CA ILE A 311 14.11 -36.57 -21.96
C ILE A 311 15.17 -36.82 -23.05
N GLU A 312 14.81 -37.37 -24.21
CA GLU A 312 15.70 -37.49 -25.36
C GLU A 312 15.80 -36.19 -26.17
N ASN A 313 14.84 -35.27 -25.97
CA ASN A 313 14.88 -33.94 -26.57
C ASN A 313 15.72 -32.99 -25.68
N PRO A 314 16.85 -32.46 -26.18
CA PRO A 314 17.72 -31.57 -25.40
C PRO A 314 17.03 -30.26 -24.91
N GLU A 315 16.01 -29.77 -25.63
CA GLU A 315 15.27 -28.58 -25.23
C GLU A 315 14.31 -28.90 -24.07
N ASP A 316 13.57 -29.99 -24.14
CA ASP A 316 12.68 -30.46 -23.09
C ASP A 316 13.48 -30.79 -21.81
N LEU A 317 14.64 -31.41 -21.94
CA LEU A 317 15.52 -31.70 -20.82
C LEU A 317 15.98 -30.43 -20.11
N ARG A 318 16.37 -29.39 -20.85
CA ARG A 318 16.75 -28.09 -20.29
C ARG A 318 15.59 -27.40 -19.58
N LEU A 319 14.37 -27.48 -20.14
CA LEU A 319 13.18 -26.91 -19.49
C LEU A 319 12.85 -27.65 -18.20
N LEU A 320 13.00 -28.98 -18.19
CA LEU A 320 12.82 -29.81 -17.00
C LEU A 320 13.87 -29.47 -15.90
N GLU A 321 15.15 -29.36 -16.28
CA GLU A 321 16.23 -28.90 -15.39
C GLU A 321 15.93 -27.51 -14.83
N ARG A 322 15.45 -26.58 -15.67
CA ARG A 322 15.07 -25.23 -15.25
C ARG A 322 13.91 -25.26 -14.26
N ALA A 323 12.84 -26.00 -14.55
CA ALA A 323 11.68 -26.15 -13.68
C ALA A 323 12.07 -26.72 -12.30
N THR A 324 12.96 -27.71 -12.27
CA THR A 324 13.50 -28.28 -11.03
C THR A 324 14.33 -27.27 -10.26
N HIS A 325 15.20 -26.52 -10.93
CA HIS A 325 16.01 -25.47 -10.30
C HIS A 325 15.15 -24.35 -9.69
N GLU A 326 14.00 -24.08 -10.27
CA GLU A 326 13.03 -23.14 -9.73
C GLU A 326 12.13 -23.73 -8.62
N ASN A 327 12.38 -24.99 -8.22
CA ASN A 327 11.57 -25.77 -7.27
C ASN A 327 10.11 -25.93 -7.70
N VAL A 328 9.88 -26.07 -8.99
CA VAL A 328 8.55 -26.31 -9.58
C VAL A 328 8.18 -27.78 -9.51
N PHE A 329 9.15 -28.66 -9.64
CA PHE A 329 9.02 -30.10 -9.44
C PHE A 329 9.79 -30.54 -8.19
N ASP A 330 9.21 -31.46 -7.43
CA ASP A 330 9.93 -32.16 -6.35
C ASP A 330 10.94 -33.14 -6.99
N GLU A 331 12.10 -33.27 -6.38
CA GLU A 331 13.12 -34.27 -6.79
C GLU A 331 12.55 -35.70 -6.93
N ARG A 332 11.41 -35.97 -6.28
CA ARG A 332 10.70 -37.26 -6.34
C ARG A 332 9.78 -37.41 -7.55
N GLU A 333 9.50 -36.34 -8.26
CA GLU A 333 8.66 -36.31 -9.47
C GLU A 333 9.50 -36.47 -10.73
N LEU A 334 10.82 -36.41 -10.62
CA LEU A 334 11.83 -36.65 -11.64
C LEU A 334 12.32 -38.09 -11.63
#